data_56e40cfa3c30f9b2c0042433746df959
#
_entry.id   56e40cfa3c30f9b2c0042433746df959
#
_cell.length_a   1.000
_cell.length_b   1.000
_cell.length_c   1.000
_cell.angle_alpha   90.00
_cell.angle_beta   90.00
_cell.angle_gamma   90.00
#
_symmetry.space_group_name_H-M   'P 1'
#
loop_
_entity.id
_entity.type
_entity.pdbx_description
1 polymer ?
#
loop_
_entity_poly.entity_id
_entity_poly.type
_entity_poly.pdbx_seq_one_letter_code
_entity_poly.pdbx_strand_id
1 'polypeptide(L)'
;MAASGALAGYGMVTRSYSTERGGLCVWIEDIYIKPQYRGLGIGSAFLQFVEKENPGAVRLRLEAEPENERAMHVYQKAGFEILAYTQLVKEL
;
A
#
# COMPACT_ATOMS: atom_id res chain seq x y z
N MET A 1 -6.63 -4.91 10.94
CA MET A 1 -5.65 -5.90 11.33
C MET A 1 -5.45 -5.89 12.83
N ALA A 2 -5.55 -7.04 13.48
CA ALA A 2 -5.47 -7.11 14.93
C ALA A 2 -4.33 -8.02 15.36
N ALA A 3 -3.66 -7.66 16.45
CA ALA A 3 -2.66 -8.47 17.12
C ALA A 3 -3.14 -8.67 18.54
N SER A 4 -3.24 -9.92 18.99
CA SER A 4 -3.70 -10.26 20.34
C SER A 4 -5.06 -9.65 20.69
N GLY A 5 -5.96 -9.57 19.71
CA GLY A 5 -7.28 -8.98 19.88
C GLY A 5 -7.32 -7.46 19.90
N ALA A 6 -6.18 -6.80 19.83
CA ALA A 6 -6.10 -5.34 19.79
C ALA A 6 -5.89 -4.86 18.35
N LEU A 7 -6.45 -3.69 18.02
CA LEU A 7 -6.25 -3.11 16.71
C LEU A 7 -4.84 -2.49 16.63
N ALA A 8 -4.00 -3.08 15.80
CA ALA A 8 -2.62 -2.60 15.60
C ALA A 8 -2.54 -1.44 14.62
N GLY A 9 -3.50 -1.36 13.70
CA GLY A 9 -3.53 -0.30 12.69
C GLY A 9 -4.68 -0.54 11.73
N TYR A 10 -4.68 0.20 10.62
CA TYR A 10 -5.70 0.05 9.59
C TYR A 10 -5.12 0.38 8.23
N GLY A 11 -5.81 -0.06 7.20
CA GLY A 11 -5.50 0.30 5.84
C GLY A 11 -6.76 0.51 5.03
N MET A 12 -6.70 1.39 4.05
CA MET A 12 -7.80 1.66 3.14
C MET A 12 -7.36 1.36 1.72
N VAL A 13 -8.19 0.63 0.99
CA VAL A 13 -7.91 0.33 -0.41
C VAL A 13 -9.11 0.70 -1.26
N THR A 14 -8.86 1.09 -2.50
CA THR A 14 -9.88 1.27 -3.51
C THR A 14 -9.49 0.46 -4.73
N ARG A 15 -10.49 0.08 -5.51
CA ARG A 15 -10.28 -0.72 -6.70
C ARG A 15 -10.73 0.05 -7.92
N SER A 16 -9.93 0.00 -8.98
CA SER A 16 -10.30 0.60 -10.25
C SER A 16 -9.77 -0.28 -11.38
N TYR A 17 -10.35 -0.11 -12.55
CA TYR A 17 -9.88 -0.83 -13.72
C TYR A 17 -8.76 -0.04 -14.39
N SER A 18 -7.63 -0.69 -14.62
CA SER A 18 -6.49 -0.06 -15.27
C SER A 18 -6.57 -0.31 -16.78
N THR A 19 -6.77 0.75 -17.55
CA THR A 19 -6.75 0.63 -19.03
C THR A 19 -5.33 0.37 -19.52
N GLU A 20 -4.35 0.86 -18.79
CA GLU A 20 -2.94 0.70 -19.12
C GLU A 20 -2.50 -0.75 -19.01
N ARG A 21 -2.94 -1.45 -17.94
CA ARG A 21 -2.57 -2.83 -17.69
C ARG A 21 -3.64 -3.83 -18.10
N GLY A 22 -4.84 -3.35 -18.43
CA GLY A 22 -5.93 -4.21 -18.87
C GLY A 22 -6.51 -5.06 -17.76
N GLY A 23 -6.59 -4.56 -16.54
CA GLY A 23 -7.11 -5.35 -15.44
C GLY A 23 -7.36 -4.53 -14.19
N LEU A 24 -7.72 -5.21 -13.11
CA LEU A 24 -8.01 -4.59 -11.83
C LEU A 24 -6.75 -4.00 -11.21
N CYS A 25 -6.83 -2.74 -10.84
CA CYS A 25 -5.79 -2.06 -10.09
C CYS A 25 -6.29 -1.78 -8.68
N VAL A 26 -5.54 -2.15 -7.68
CA VAL A 26 -5.87 -1.90 -6.29
C VAL A 26 -4.96 -0.76 -5.79
N TRP A 27 -5.59 0.32 -5.36
CA TRP A 27 -4.90 1.44 -4.74
C TRP A 27 -4.92 1.28 -3.24
N ILE A 28 -3.76 1.33 -2.62
CA ILE A 28 -3.64 1.37 -1.19
C ILE A 28 -3.60 2.85 -0.81
N GLU A 29 -4.76 3.35 -0.34
CA GLU A 29 -4.94 4.79 -0.09
C GLU A 29 -4.27 5.22 1.20
N ASP A 30 -4.28 4.35 2.19
CA ASP A 30 -3.78 4.70 3.52
C ASP A 30 -3.37 3.45 4.26
N ILE A 31 -2.25 3.54 4.96
CA ILE A 31 -1.79 2.50 5.87
C ILE A 31 -1.34 3.20 7.15
N TYR A 32 -1.98 2.85 8.25
CA TYR A 32 -1.58 3.37 9.54
C TYR A 32 -1.34 2.22 10.51
N ILE A 33 -0.20 2.24 11.16
CA ILE A 33 0.16 1.26 12.19
C ILE A 33 0.49 2.04 13.45
N LYS A 34 -0.15 1.67 14.56
CA LYS A 34 0.09 2.34 15.83
C LYS A 34 1.57 2.23 16.19
N PRO A 35 2.15 3.29 16.78
CA PRO A 35 3.59 3.31 17.06
C PRO A 35 4.11 2.09 17.83
N GLN A 36 3.34 1.58 18.79
CA GLN A 36 3.77 0.42 19.57
C GLN A 36 3.84 -0.88 18.78
N TYR A 37 3.25 -0.90 17.59
CA TYR A 37 3.26 -2.09 16.73
C TYR A 37 4.18 -1.93 15.52
N ARG A 38 4.88 -0.81 15.40
CA ARG A 38 5.80 -0.59 14.28
C ARG A 38 7.05 -1.43 14.44
N GLY A 39 7.61 -1.85 13.32
CA GLY A 39 8.81 -2.67 13.32
C GLY A 39 8.59 -4.15 13.54
N LEU A 40 7.32 -4.59 13.60
CA LEU A 40 6.96 -5.98 13.81
C LEU A 40 6.53 -6.69 12.53
N GLY A 41 6.75 -6.09 11.37
CA GLY A 41 6.39 -6.68 10.10
C GLY A 41 4.91 -6.61 9.75
N ILE A 42 4.13 -5.81 10.48
CA ILE A 42 2.68 -5.69 10.26
C ILE A 42 2.40 -5.02 8.91
N GLY A 43 3.19 -4.02 8.53
CA GLY A 43 3.05 -3.36 7.23
C GLY A 43 3.26 -4.34 6.08
N SER A 44 4.30 -5.15 6.16
CA SER A 44 4.56 -6.18 5.15
C SER A 44 3.45 -7.21 5.10
N ALA A 45 2.94 -7.62 6.25
CA ALA A 45 1.84 -8.57 6.34
C ALA A 45 0.57 -8.00 5.72
N PHE A 46 0.30 -6.70 5.94
CA PHE A 46 -0.85 -6.03 5.34
C PHE A 46 -0.74 -6.02 3.81
N LEU A 47 0.44 -5.71 3.27
CA LEU A 47 0.63 -5.70 1.83
C LEU A 47 0.41 -7.07 1.22
N GLN A 48 0.89 -8.11 1.87
CA GLN A 48 0.66 -9.49 1.44
C GLN A 48 -0.82 -9.85 1.50
N PHE A 49 -1.49 -9.41 2.54
CA PHE A 49 -2.93 -9.63 2.72
C PHE A 49 -3.73 -8.99 1.56
N VAL A 50 -3.41 -7.75 1.22
CA VAL A 50 -4.09 -7.05 0.12
C VAL A 50 -3.90 -7.80 -1.20
N GLU A 51 -2.70 -8.27 -1.47
CA GLU A 51 -2.40 -9.02 -2.67
C GLU A 51 -3.18 -10.33 -2.71
N LYS A 52 -3.23 -11.04 -1.59
CA LYS A 52 -3.92 -12.31 -1.47
C LYS A 52 -5.44 -12.16 -1.61
N GLU A 53 -6.01 -11.09 -1.07
CA GLU A 53 -7.44 -10.82 -1.14
C GLU A 53 -7.90 -10.34 -2.51
N ASN A 54 -6.98 -10.00 -3.39
CA ASN A 54 -7.29 -9.49 -4.73
C ASN A 54 -6.54 -10.29 -5.80
N PRO A 55 -6.83 -11.59 -5.92
CA PRO A 55 -6.06 -12.47 -6.82
C PRO A 55 -6.18 -12.09 -8.30
N GLY A 56 -7.24 -11.35 -8.67
CA GLY A 56 -7.40 -10.87 -10.04
C GLY A 56 -6.72 -9.56 -10.33
N ALA A 57 -6.06 -8.95 -9.34
CA ALA A 57 -5.41 -7.68 -9.55
C ALA A 57 -4.15 -7.84 -10.37
N VAL A 58 -3.96 -6.94 -11.33
CA VAL A 58 -2.77 -6.91 -12.18
C VAL A 58 -1.78 -5.86 -11.71
N ARG A 59 -2.19 -4.97 -10.80
CA ARG A 59 -1.34 -3.92 -10.28
C ARG A 59 -1.80 -3.51 -8.89
N LEU A 60 -0.84 -3.32 -8.00
CA LEU A 60 -1.05 -2.64 -6.72
C LEU A 60 -0.33 -1.30 -6.79
N ARG A 61 -0.98 -0.24 -6.34
CA ARG A 61 -0.38 1.10 -6.32
C ARG A 61 -0.53 1.71 -4.95
N LEU A 62 0.46 2.50 -4.58
CA LEU A 62 0.40 3.32 -3.37
C LEU A 62 1.24 4.57 -3.59
N GLU A 63 1.00 5.55 -2.75
CA GLU A 63 1.82 6.76 -2.72
C GLU A 63 2.55 6.81 -1.38
N ALA A 64 3.79 7.22 -1.42
CA ALA A 64 4.62 7.35 -0.23
C ALA A 64 5.50 8.57 -0.37
N GLU A 65 5.79 9.21 0.75
CA GLU A 65 6.73 10.33 0.76
C GLU A 65 8.15 9.79 0.67
N PRO A 66 8.97 10.31 -0.28
CA PRO A 66 10.33 9.81 -0.45
C PRO A 66 11.21 9.97 0.80
N GLU A 67 10.89 10.96 1.63
CA GLU A 67 11.61 11.23 2.86
C GLU A 67 11.39 10.16 3.92
N ASN A 68 10.31 9.40 3.80
CA ASN A 68 10.04 8.30 4.73
C ASN A 68 10.80 7.06 4.29
N GLU A 69 12.08 7.03 4.60
CA GLU A 69 12.99 5.97 4.16
C GLU A 69 12.58 4.60 4.67
N ARG A 70 12.05 4.54 5.88
CA ARG A 70 11.61 3.27 6.47
C ARG A 70 10.45 2.66 5.69
N ALA A 71 9.45 3.48 5.38
CA ALA A 71 8.30 3.03 4.59
C ALA A 71 8.74 2.65 3.17
N MET A 72 9.58 3.46 2.56
CA MET A 72 10.11 3.17 1.23
C MET A 72 10.82 1.83 1.18
N HIS A 73 11.62 1.54 2.21
CA HIS A 73 12.32 0.26 2.30
C HIS A 73 11.34 -0.91 2.38
N VAL A 74 10.30 -0.79 3.19
CA VAL A 74 9.27 -1.82 3.34
C VAL A 74 8.57 -2.07 2.00
N TYR A 75 8.20 -1.01 1.30
CA TYR A 75 7.49 -1.14 0.03
C TYR A 75 8.38 -1.76 -1.04
N GLN A 76 9.62 -1.31 -1.15
CA GLN A 76 10.55 -1.86 -2.14
C GLN A 76 10.86 -3.33 -1.87
N LYS A 77 11.01 -3.70 -0.60
CA LYS A 77 11.22 -5.09 -0.22
C LYS A 77 10.03 -5.96 -0.57
N ALA A 78 8.82 -5.40 -0.54
CA ALA A 78 7.60 -6.10 -0.92
C ALA A 78 7.40 -6.18 -2.44
N GLY A 79 8.30 -5.61 -3.24
CA GLY A 79 8.23 -5.67 -4.69
C GLY A 79 7.70 -4.43 -5.36
N PHE A 80 7.40 -3.37 -4.61
CA PHE A 80 6.96 -2.10 -5.19
C PHE A 80 8.13 -1.37 -5.82
N GLU A 81 7.88 -0.76 -6.96
CA GLU A 81 8.87 0.03 -7.69
C GLU A 81 8.39 1.46 -7.81
N ILE A 82 9.34 2.38 -7.92
CA ILE A 82 9.01 3.79 -8.10
C ILE A 82 8.53 4.00 -9.52
N LEU A 83 7.32 4.59 -9.66
CA LEU A 83 6.82 4.98 -10.96
C LEU A 83 7.48 6.29 -11.40
N ALA A 84 7.89 6.33 -12.65
CA ALA A 84 8.58 7.48 -13.23
C ALA A 84 7.62 8.52 -13.80
N TYR A 85 6.40 8.59 -13.30
CA TYR A 85 5.41 9.56 -13.75
C TYR A 85 5.39 10.78 -12.84
N THR A 86 5.23 11.95 -13.45
CA THR A 86 5.01 13.18 -12.71
C THR A 86 3.50 13.38 -12.56
N GLN A 87 3.06 13.58 -11.34
CA GLN A 87 1.66 13.90 -11.08
C GLN A 87 1.48 15.40 -11.11
N LEU A 88 0.37 15.82 -11.70
CA LEU A 88 0.01 17.24 -11.79
C LEU A 88 -1.32 17.42 -11.09
N VAL A 89 -1.44 18.52 -10.35
CA VAL A 89 -2.67 18.86 -9.63
C VAL A 89 -2.98 20.34 -9.84
N LYS A 90 -4.26 20.64 -9.91
CA LYS A 90 -4.74 22.01 -9.94
C LYS A 90 -5.82 22.14 -8.89
N GLU A 91 -5.58 22.99 -7.92
CA GLU A 91 -6.60 23.31 -6.91
C GLU A 91 -7.57 24.33 -7.49
N LEU A 92 -8.86 24.10 -7.27
CA LEU A 92 -9.92 24.96 -7.81
C LEU A 92 -10.64 25.75 -6.71
#